data_420e1c0ccf1ef797d76c597f356c08ed
#
_entry.id   420e1c0ccf1ef797d76c597f356c08ed
#
_cell.length_a   1.000
_cell.length_b   1.000
_cell.length_c   1.000
_cell.angle_alpha   90.00
_cell.angle_beta   90.00
_cell.angle_gamma   90.00
#
_symmetry.space_group_name_H-M   'P 1'
#
loop_
_entity.id
_entity.type
_entity.pdbx_description
1 polymer ?
#
loop_
_entity_poly.entity_id
_entity_poly.type
_entity_poly.pdbx_seq_one_letter_code
_entity_poly.pdbx_strand_id
1 'polypeptide(L)'
;DKCTSIAEAAAMVNDACQCGLMSSMELARARLQHLAAESSALTEIARAAWQLCQVARYGDVRKFDPSPLLPLIEELVVQGAVALFAAASCDNQAARQLLVAIDDLNKVVLEFSDRVEEPLWIGELQKLADADDRNAVLSGYACAILLERGLMANDTLAREVSRRVSPGVPADLGAGWFEGLAQRNRYALLGRQTLWE
;
A
#
# COMPACT_ATOMS: atom_id res chain seq x y z
N ASP A 1 -20.72 20.86 -9.90
CA ASP A 1 -20.43 19.48 -10.34
C ASP A 1 -20.18 18.59 -9.14
N LYS A 2 -20.89 17.45 -9.12
CA LYS A 2 -20.88 16.55 -7.96
C LYS A 2 -19.76 15.51 -8.17
N CYS A 3 -18.54 15.85 -7.80
CA CYS A 3 -17.49 14.86 -7.63
C CYS A 3 -17.89 13.95 -6.45
N THR A 4 -18.09 12.66 -6.70
CA THR A 4 -18.64 11.70 -5.74
C THR A 4 -17.64 10.62 -5.35
N SER A 5 -16.50 10.51 -6.03
CA SER A 5 -15.48 9.50 -5.74
C SER A 5 -14.09 10.14 -5.49
N ILE A 6 -13.29 9.43 -4.69
CA ILE A 6 -11.89 9.78 -4.43
C ILE A 6 -11.10 9.87 -5.74
N ALA A 7 -11.32 8.93 -6.66
CA ALA A 7 -10.64 8.88 -7.95
C ALA A 7 -10.96 10.10 -8.82
N GLU A 8 -12.23 10.55 -8.87
CA GLU A 8 -12.62 11.76 -9.59
C GLU A 8 -12.00 13.01 -8.96
N ALA A 9 -12.00 13.11 -7.62
CA ALA A 9 -11.40 14.24 -6.93
C ALA A 9 -9.88 14.31 -7.18
N ALA A 10 -9.17 13.18 -7.14
CA ALA A 10 -7.75 13.11 -7.44
C ALA A 10 -7.44 13.49 -8.89
N ALA A 11 -8.27 13.06 -9.86
CA ALA A 11 -8.15 13.47 -11.25
C ALA A 11 -8.37 14.98 -11.41
N MET A 12 -9.37 15.56 -10.74
CA MET A 12 -9.60 17.01 -10.76
C MET A 12 -8.43 17.81 -10.17
N VAL A 13 -7.82 17.34 -9.09
CA VAL A 13 -6.60 17.95 -8.52
C VAL A 13 -5.48 17.94 -9.57
N ASN A 14 -5.25 16.77 -10.19
CA ASN A 14 -4.24 16.62 -11.23
C ASN A 14 -4.48 17.58 -12.41
N ASP A 15 -5.69 17.62 -12.95
CA ASP A 15 -6.03 18.46 -14.11
C ASP A 15 -5.91 19.97 -13.78
N ALA A 16 -6.37 20.37 -12.59
CA ALA A 16 -6.25 21.73 -12.13
C ALA A 16 -4.77 22.13 -11.95
N CYS A 17 -3.94 21.24 -11.43
CA CYS A 17 -2.49 21.45 -11.33
C CYS A 17 -1.85 21.62 -12.70
N GLN A 18 -2.14 20.73 -13.64
CA GLN A 18 -1.57 20.80 -15.00
C GLN A 18 -2.00 22.06 -15.78
N CYS A 19 -3.20 22.55 -15.50
CA CYS A 19 -3.71 23.79 -16.11
C CYS A 19 -3.31 25.06 -15.37
N GLY A 20 -2.64 24.98 -14.22
CA GLY A 20 -2.28 26.14 -13.41
C GLY A 20 -3.48 26.85 -12.75
N LEU A 21 -4.60 26.14 -12.57
CA LEU A 21 -5.85 26.67 -12.04
C LEU A 21 -5.88 26.53 -10.50
N MET A 22 -5.14 27.39 -9.79
CA MET A 22 -4.92 27.30 -8.33
C MET A 22 -6.23 27.26 -7.53
N SER A 23 -7.21 28.11 -7.84
CA SER A 23 -8.50 28.11 -7.11
C SER A 23 -9.29 26.82 -7.31
N SER A 24 -9.25 26.23 -8.51
CA SER A 24 -9.90 24.95 -8.79
C SER A 24 -9.16 23.80 -8.12
N MET A 25 -7.84 23.87 -8.03
CA MET A 25 -7.01 22.89 -7.34
C MET A 25 -7.34 22.88 -5.83
N GLU A 26 -7.44 24.03 -5.18
CA GLU A 26 -7.80 24.11 -3.75
C GLU A 26 -9.18 23.52 -3.48
N LEU A 27 -10.16 23.82 -4.34
CA LEU A 27 -11.51 23.25 -4.20
C LEU A 27 -11.50 21.73 -4.39
N ALA A 28 -10.81 21.24 -5.40
CA ALA A 28 -10.66 19.80 -5.66
C ALA A 28 -9.90 19.09 -4.52
N ARG A 29 -8.87 19.75 -3.96
CA ARG A 29 -8.13 19.28 -2.80
C ARG A 29 -9.04 19.11 -1.58
N ALA A 30 -9.78 20.14 -1.22
CA ALA A 30 -10.71 20.09 -0.08
C ALA A 30 -11.74 18.96 -0.27
N ARG A 31 -12.22 18.75 -1.49
CA ARG A 31 -13.15 17.66 -1.80
C ARG A 31 -12.49 16.29 -1.67
N LEU A 32 -11.27 16.14 -2.17
CA LEU A 32 -10.49 14.89 -2.02
C LEU A 32 -10.28 14.54 -0.55
N GLN A 33 -9.84 15.51 0.25
CA GLN A 33 -9.64 15.32 1.69
C GLN A 33 -10.93 14.87 2.40
N HIS A 34 -12.05 15.50 2.09
CA HIS A 34 -13.35 15.12 2.66
C HIS A 34 -13.75 13.68 2.28
N LEU A 35 -13.66 13.34 1.00
CA LEU A 35 -14.02 12.00 0.52
C LEU A 35 -13.07 10.92 1.07
N ALA A 36 -11.79 11.22 1.17
CA ALA A 36 -10.81 10.29 1.73
C ALA A 36 -11.04 10.06 3.23
N ALA A 37 -11.36 11.12 4.00
CA ALA A 37 -11.65 11.01 5.41
C ALA A 37 -12.92 10.19 5.72
N GLU A 38 -13.88 10.18 4.79
CA GLU A 38 -15.12 9.40 4.92
C GLU A 38 -15.01 7.98 4.37
N SER A 39 -13.97 7.68 3.58
CA SER A 39 -13.79 6.38 2.94
C SER A 39 -12.88 5.47 3.77
N SER A 40 -13.31 4.22 3.93
CA SER A 40 -12.47 3.12 4.41
C SER A 40 -11.97 2.22 3.27
N ALA A 41 -12.22 2.61 2.01
CA ALA A 41 -11.86 1.83 0.83
C ALA A 41 -10.37 1.99 0.50
N LEU A 42 -9.53 1.11 1.06
CA LEU A 42 -8.07 1.10 0.84
C LEU A 42 -7.68 1.19 -0.64
N THR A 43 -8.42 0.49 -1.52
CA THR A 43 -8.16 0.48 -2.97
C THR A 43 -8.33 1.85 -3.63
N GLU A 44 -9.30 2.65 -3.19
CA GLU A 44 -9.52 4.01 -3.70
C GLU A 44 -8.47 4.98 -3.17
N ILE A 45 -8.18 4.91 -1.86
CA ILE A 45 -7.15 5.71 -1.20
C ILE A 45 -5.78 5.48 -1.87
N ALA A 46 -5.39 4.21 -2.02
CA ALA A 46 -4.12 3.83 -2.63
C ALA A 46 -4.00 4.33 -4.09
N ARG A 47 -5.06 4.16 -4.88
CA ARG A 47 -5.09 4.64 -6.26
C ARG A 47 -4.92 6.15 -6.34
N ALA A 48 -5.62 6.91 -5.49
CA ALA A 48 -5.50 8.36 -5.44
C ALA A 48 -4.07 8.78 -5.04
N ALA A 49 -3.51 8.19 -4.00
CA ALA A 49 -2.14 8.45 -3.56
C ALA A 49 -1.14 8.19 -4.69
N TRP A 50 -1.27 7.06 -5.40
CA TRP A 50 -0.40 6.73 -6.52
C TRP A 50 -0.56 7.70 -7.71
N GLN A 51 -1.77 8.10 -8.06
CA GLN A 51 -2.01 9.09 -9.12
C GLN A 51 -1.36 10.44 -8.80
N LEU A 52 -1.53 10.94 -7.56
CA LEU A 52 -0.89 12.19 -7.14
C LEU A 52 0.63 12.07 -7.10
N CYS A 53 1.16 10.94 -6.63
CA CYS A 53 2.58 10.62 -6.64
C CYS A 53 3.18 10.71 -8.05
N GLN A 54 2.52 10.12 -9.05
CA GLN A 54 2.95 10.18 -10.45
C GLN A 54 3.00 11.62 -10.96
N VAL A 55 2.00 12.44 -10.62
CA VAL A 55 1.97 13.86 -11.01
C VAL A 55 3.10 14.63 -10.33
N ALA A 56 3.29 14.43 -9.04
CA ALA A 56 4.35 15.09 -8.28
C ALA A 56 5.75 14.74 -8.80
N ARG A 57 5.97 13.46 -9.13
CA ARG A 57 7.25 12.97 -9.67
C ARG A 57 7.61 13.58 -11.02
N TYR A 58 6.63 13.80 -11.89
CA TYR A 58 6.85 14.37 -13.22
C TYR A 58 6.67 15.89 -13.29
N GLY A 59 6.46 16.56 -12.15
CA GLY A 59 6.25 18.01 -12.07
C GLY A 59 7.37 18.81 -12.70
N ASP A 60 8.62 18.48 -12.41
CA ASP A 60 9.81 19.17 -12.95
C ASP A 60 9.87 19.12 -14.48
N VAL A 61 9.51 18.01 -15.10
CA VAL A 61 9.50 17.83 -16.57
C VAL A 61 8.43 18.72 -17.21
N ARG A 62 7.34 18.96 -16.50
CA ARG A 62 6.18 19.76 -16.95
C ARG A 62 6.19 21.20 -16.50
N LYS A 63 7.24 21.65 -15.81
CA LYS A 63 7.36 23.01 -15.21
C LYS A 63 6.23 23.34 -14.23
N PHE A 64 5.77 22.34 -13.50
CA PHE A 64 4.73 22.43 -12.50
C PHE A 64 5.36 22.29 -11.10
N ASP A 65 4.94 23.13 -10.13
CA ASP A 65 5.35 23.00 -8.73
C ASP A 65 4.52 21.89 -8.04
N PRO A 66 5.13 20.76 -7.66
CA PRO A 66 4.41 19.67 -7.01
C PRO A 66 4.14 19.91 -5.51
N SER A 67 4.73 20.95 -4.91
CA SER A 67 4.64 21.22 -3.47
C SER A 67 3.21 21.18 -2.90
N PRO A 68 2.18 21.68 -3.61
CA PRO A 68 0.81 21.63 -3.11
C PRO A 68 0.21 20.21 -3.01
N LEU A 69 0.79 19.21 -3.71
CA LEU A 69 0.32 17.83 -3.70
C LEU A 69 0.88 17.04 -2.53
N LEU A 70 2.04 17.42 -2.00
CA LEU A 70 2.74 16.64 -0.97
C LEU A 70 1.89 16.44 0.30
N PRO A 71 1.22 17.45 0.87
CA PRO A 71 0.37 17.23 2.05
C PRO A 71 -0.80 16.27 1.81
N LEU A 72 -1.33 16.23 0.56
CA LEU A 72 -2.39 15.29 0.20
C LEU A 72 -1.86 13.85 0.15
N ILE A 73 -0.68 13.67 -0.43
CA ILE A 73 -0.01 12.36 -0.49
C ILE A 73 0.27 11.85 0.92
N GLU A 74 0.80 12.71 1.80
CA GLU A 74 1.05 12.39 3.21
C GLU A 74 -0.23 11.92 3.91
N GLU A 75 -1.31 12.67 3.76
CA GLU A 75 -2.61 12.34 4.37
C GLU A 75 -3.18 11.01 3.84
N LEU A 76 -3.13 10.78 2.52
CA LEU A 76 -3.61 9.54 1.91
C LEU A 76 -2.77 8.33 2.35
N VAL A 77 -1.46 8.48 2.55
CA VAL A 77 -0.61 7.42 3.09
C VAL A 77 -1.01 7.07 4.53
N VAL A 78 -1.23 8.07 5.38
CA VAL A 78 -1.69 7.85 6.77
C VAL A 78 -3.03 7.14 6.80
N GLN A 79 -3.99 7.59 6.00
CA GLN A 79 -5.32 6.98 5.92
C GLN A 79 -5.24 5.54 5.39
N GLY A 80 -4.42 5.31 4.35
CA GLY A 80 -4.21 3.98 3.80
C GLY A 80 -3.56 3.04 4.81
N ALA A 81 -2.58 3.52 5.58
CA ALA A 81 -1.95 2.74 6.64
C ALA A 81 -2.97 2.32 7.71
N VAL A 82 -3.75 3.26 8.20
CA VAL A 82 -4.79 3.00 9.23
C VAL A 82 -5.87 2.03 8.70
N ALA A 83 -6.24 2.13 7.43
CA ALA A 83 -7.27 1.26 6.83
C ALA A 83 -6.75 -0.16 6.53
N LEU A 84 -5.44 -0.37 6.41
CA LEU A 84 -4.83 -1.62 5.92
C LEU A 84 -5.27 -2.85 6.71
N PHE A 85 -5.12 -2.80 8.03
CA PHE A 85 -5.36 -3.97 8.88
C PHE A 85 -6.83 -4.39 8.88
N ALA A 86 -7.75 -3.44 8.87
CA ALA A 86 -9.19 -3.71 8.80
C ALA A 86 -9.58 -4.25 7.41
N ALA A 87 -9.05 -3.67 6.33
CA ALA A 87 -9.30 -4.11 4.96
C ALA A 87 -8.82 -5.54 4.70
N ALA A 88 -7.78 -5.99 5.40
CA ALA A 88 -7.24 -7.34 5.27
C ALA A 88 -8.16 -8.45 5.83
N SER A 89 -9.28 -8.11 6.48
CA SER A 89 -10.34 -9.05 6.85
C SER A 89 -11.28 -9.30 5.65
N CYS A 90 -10.79 -9.99 4.64
CA CYS A 90 -11.48 -10.17 3.38
C CYS A 90 -11.26 -11.57 2.80
N ASP A 91 -12.05 -11.93 1.77
CA ASP A 91 -11.85 -13.16 0.99
C ASP A 91 -10.68 -13.05 0.00
N ASN A 92 -10.32 -14.16 -0.65
CA ASN A 92 -9.22 -14.22 -1.60
C ASN A 92 -9.47 -13.42 -2.89
N GLN A 93 -10.71 -13.15 -3.26
CA GLN A 93 -11.03 -12.33 -4.42
C GLN A 93 -10.74 -10.85 -4.13
N ALA A 94 -11.21 -10.36 -2.99
CA ALA A 94 -10.91 -8.99 -2.55
C ALA A 94 -9.42 -8.82 -2.23
N ALA A 95 -8.76 -9.83 -1.65
CA ALA A 95 -7.33 -9.81 -1.38
C ALA A 95 -6.48 -9.49 -2.62
N ARG A 96 -6.82 -10.04 -3.80
CA ARG A 96 -6.10 -9.76 -5.05
C ARG A 96 -6.16 -8.28 -5.45
N GLN A 97 -7.26 -7.60 -5.18
CA GLN A 97 -7.38 -6.16 -5.42
C GLN A 97 -6.57 -5.36 -4.40
N LEU A 98 -6.56 -5.83 -3.15
CA LEU A 98 -5.80 -5.21 -2.08
C LEU A 98 -4.27 -5.36 -2.25
N LEU A 99 -3.78 -6.43 -2.89
CA LEU A 99 -2.36 -6.56 -3.25
C LEU A 99 -1.89 -5.38 -4.09
N VAL A 100 -2.69 -4.96 -5.08
CA VAL A 100 -2.36 -3.80 -5.92
C VAL A 100 -2.36 -2.51 -5.09
N ALA A 101 -3.34 -2.34 -4.20
CA ALA A 101 -3.43 -1.17 -3.33
C ALA A 101 -2.24 -1.08 -2.36
N ILE A 102 -1.84 -2.19 -1.75
CA ILE A 102 -0.67 -2.27 -0.87
C ILE A 102 0.62 -1.93 -1.66
N ASP A 103 0.75 -2.46 -2.87
CA ASP A 103 1.91 -2.19 -3.73
C ASP A 103 1.98 -0.72 -4.13
N ASP A 104 0.87 -0.10 -4.50
CA ASP A 104 0.79 1.30 -4.86
C ASP A 104 1.16 2.21 -3.68
N LEU A 105 0.60 1.97 -2.48
CA LEU A 105 0.99 2.71 -1.27
C LEU A 105 2.46 2.49 -0.91
N ASN A 106 2.96 1.26 -1.00
CA ASN A 106 4.37 0.99 -0.72
C ASN A 106 5.31 1.74 -1.69
N LYS A 107 4.96 1.87 -2.96
CA LYS A 107 5.70 2.69 -3.94
C LYS A 107 5.67 4.16 -3.57
N VAL A 108 4.51 4.70 -3.16
CA VAL A 108 4.37 6.09 -2.71
C VAL A 108 5.26 6.35 -1.50
N VAL A 109 5.22 5.45 -0.51
CA VAL A 109 6.08 5.56 0.70
C VAL A 109 7.56 5.51 0.35
N LEU A 110 7.97 4.66 -0.61
CA LEU A 110 9.37 4.61 -1.05
C LEU A 110 9.81 5.90 -1.79
N GLU A 111 8.93 6.47 -2.61
CA GLU A 111 9.25 7.69 -3.38
C GLU A 111 9.35 8.93 -2.49
N PHE A 112 8.57 9.00 -1.43
CA PHE A 112 8.49 10.16 -0.52
C PHE A 112 8.85 9.81 0.93
N SER A 113 9.81 8.89 1.12
CA SER A 113 10.20 8.38 2.45
C SER A 113 10.66 9.46 3.44
N ASP A 114 11.14 10.60 2.93
CA ASP A 114 11.55 11.77 3.72
C ASP A 114 10.37 12.70 4.11
N ARG A 115 9.17 12.44 3.60
CA ARG A 115 7.98 13.29 3.76
C ARG A 115 6.83 12.59 4.45
N VAL A 116 6.61 11.31 4.12
CA VAL A 116 5.47 10.54 4.64
C VAL A 116 5.82 9.83 5.96
N GLU A 117 4.80 9.46 6.70
CA GLU A 117 4.93 8.67 7.95
C GLU A 117 5.31 7.20 7.64
N GLU A 118 6.51 6.98 7.10
CA GLU A 118 7.01 5.64 6.79
C GLU A 118 6.95 4.69 7.98
N PRO A 119 7.32 5.09 9.23
CA PRO A 119 7.22 4.20 10.39
C PRO A 119 5.81 3.70 10.66
N LEU A 120 4.78 4.52 10.40
CA LEU A 120 3.39 4.09 10.53
C LEU A 120 3.06 3.00 9.51
N TRP A 121 3.42 3.21 8.23
CA TRP A 121 3.21 2.22 7.17
C TRP A 121 3.89 0.89 7.50
N ILE A 122 5.15 0.93 7.89
CA ILE A 122 5.91 -0.27 8.27
C ILE A 122 5.29 -0.96 9.48
N GLY A 123 4.84 -0.21 10.48
CA GLY A 123 4.17 -0.77 11.65
C GLY A 123 2.89 -1.52 11.31
N GLU A 124 2.08 -0.99 10.39
CA GLU A 124 0.86 -1.66 9.93
C GLU A 124 1.17 -2.90 9.05
N LEU A 125 2.22 -2.86 8.23
CA LEU A 125 2.71 -4.05 7.51
C LEU A 125 3.20 -5.14 8.48
N GLN A 126 3.90 -4.80 9.55
CA GLN A 126 4.33 -5.75 10.58
C GLN A 126 3.14 -6.40 11.28
N LYS A 127 2.15 -5.61 11.69
CA LYS A 127 0.91 -6.14 12.27
C LYS A 127 0.21 -7.12 11.33
N LEU A 128 0.15 -6.78 10.03
CA LEU A 128 -0.48 -7.64 9.03
C LEU A 128 0.34 -8.92 8.79
N ALA A 129 1.67 -8.82 8.76
CA ALA A 129 2.57 -9.96 8.59
C ALA A 129 2.43 -10.97 9.74
N ASP A 130 2.25 -10.49 10.97
CA ASP A 130 2.11 -11.31 12.17
C ASP A 130 0.68 -11.84 12.38
N ALA A 131 -0.30 -11.36 11.61
CA ALA A 131 -1.70 -11.69 11.81
C ALA A 131 -2.06 -13.09 11.26
N ASP A 132 -2.70 -13.91 12.11
CA ASP A 132 -3.25 -15.21 11.72
C ASP A 132 -4.76 -15.16 11.42
N ASP A 133 -5.42 -14.08 11.83
CA ASP A 133 -6.86 -13.85 11.68
C ASP A 133 -7.20 -12.96 10.47
N ARG A 134 -6.23 -12.66 9.64
CA ARG A 134 -6.38 -11.89 8.40
C ARG A 134 -6.15 -12.77 7.18
N ASN A 135 -6.44 -12.23 5.98
CA ASN A 135 -6.25 -12.98 4.76
C ASN A 135 -4.77 -13.41 4.61
N ALA A 136 -4.54 -14.71 4.47
CA ALA A 136 -3.21 -15.30 4.47
C ALA A 136 -2.35 -14.79 3.30
N VAL A 137 -2.94 -14.52 2.12
CA VAL A 137 -2.21 -13.98 0.96
C VAL A 137 -1.67 -12.58 1.30
N LEU A 138 -2.46 -11.74 1.95
CA LEU A 138 -2.04 -10.39 2.34
C LEU A 138 -0.98 -10.41 3.43
N SER A 139 -1.10 -11.31 4.42
CA SER A 139 -0.08 -11.51 5.45
C SER A 139 1.26 -11.95 4.82
N GLY A 140 1.25 -12.92 3.91
CA GLY A 140 2.44 -13.34 3.17
C GLY A 140 3.06 -12.23 2.32
N TYR A 141 2.22 -11.40 1.70
CA TYR A 141 2.67 -10.26 0.90
C TYR A 141 3.31 -9.16 1.75
N ALA A 142 2.76 -8.88 2.94
CA ALA A 142 3.37 -7.96 3.91
C ALA A 142 4.75 -8.47 4.36
N CYS A 143 4.89 -9.78 4.64
CA CYS A 143 6.19 -10.39 4.91
C CYS A 143 7.18 -10.17 3.76
N ALA A 144 6.74 -10.30 2.51
CA ALA A 144 7.59 -10.08 1.34
C ALA A 144 8.11 -8.63 1.27
N ILE A 145 7.25 -7.64 1.52
CA ILE A 145 7.66 -6.23 1.55
C ILE A 145 8.70 -5.98 2.65
N LEU A 146 8.44 -6.46 3.87
CA LEU A 146 9.36 -6.29 5.00
C LEU A 146 10.71 -6.96 4.74
N LEU A 147 10.70 -8.12 4.08
CA LEU A 147 11.91 -8.83 3.68
C LEU A 147 12.73 -8.06 2.64
N GLU A 148 12.09 -7.51 1.61
CA GLU A 148 12.74 -6.68 0.59
C GLU A 148 13.39 -5.43 1.17
N ARG A 149 12.74 -4.84 2.16
CA ARG A 149 13.25 -3.66 2.88
C ARG A 149 14.33 -3.98 3.92
N GLY A 150 14.66 -5.27 4.13
CA GLY A 150 15.62 -5.68 5.15
C GLY A 150 15.12 -5.51 6.59
N LEU A 151 13.80 -5.35 6.76
CA LEU A 151 13.14 -5.16 8.07
C LEU A 151 12.69 -6.49 8.70
N MET A 152 12.86 -7.61 7.99
CA MET A 152 12.62 -8.95 8.50
C MET A 152 13.90 -9.78 8.42
N ALA A 153 14.35 -10.34 9.55
CA ALA A 153 15.52 -11.21 9.60
C ALA A 153 15.22 -12.57 8.96
N ASN A 154 16.24 -13.20 8.37
CA ASN A 154 16.11 -14.52 7.73
C ASN A 154 15.62 -15.60 8.72
N ASP A 155 16.10 -15.58 9.97
CA ASP A 155 15.67 -16.52 11.00
C ASP A 155 14.18 -16.35 11.38
N THR A 156 13.69 -15.13 11.35
CA THR A 156 12.26 -14.84 11.56
C THR A 156 11.44 -15.39 10.41
N LEU A 157 11.86 -15.16 9.16
CA LEU A 157 11.22 -15.74 7.99
C LEU A 157 11.22 -17.28 8.04
N ALA A 158 12.35 -17.92 8.37
CA ALA A 158 12.45 -19.38 8.48
C ALA A 158 11.48 -19.95 9.53
N ARG A 159 11.35 -19.28 10.67
CA ARG A 159 10.37 -19.66 11.71
C ARG A 159 8.92 -19.53 11.21
N GLU A 160 8.61 -18.45 10.51
CA GLU A 160 7.27 -18.27 9.92
C GLU A 160 6.97 -19.33 8.86
N VAL A 161 7.91 -19.62 7.97
CA VAL A 161 7.79 -20.71 6.99
C VAL A 161 7.50 -22.04 7.68
N SER A 162 8.32 -22.41 8.69
CA SER A 162 8.12 -23.66 9.45
C SER A 162 6.76 -23.71 10.15
N ARG A 163 6.32 -22.59 10.69
CA ARG A 163 5.00 -22.45 11.33
C ARG A 163 3.86 -22.67 10.32
N ARG A 164 3.95 -22.07 9.14
CA ARG A 164 2.90 -22.13 8.10
C ARG A 164 2.77 -23.51 7.42
N VAL A 165 3.84 -24.30 7.44
CA VAL A 165 3.80 -25.71 6.92
C VAL A 165 3.57 -26.75 8.01
N SER A 166 3.40 -26.35 9.28
CA SER A 166 3.17 -27.28 10.38
C SER A 166 1.82 -27.98 10.25
N PRO A 167 1.70 -29.25 10.71
CA PRO A 167 0.45 -30.02 10.61
C PRO A 167 -0.76 -29.39 11.31
N GLY A 168 -0.54 -28.42 12.19
CA GLY A 168 -1.60 -27.68 12.90
C GLY A 168 -2.21 -26.52 12.10
N VAL A 169 -1.63 -26.15 10.96
CA VAL A 169 -2.14 -25.06 10.11
C VAL A 169 -2.90 -25.67 8.93
N PRO A 170 -4.14 -25.23 8.65
CA PRO A 170 -4.87 -25.63 7.45
C PRO A 170 -4.05 -25.39 6.18
N ALA A 171 -4.01 -26.37 5.29
CA ALA A 171 -3.16 -26.34 4.09
C ALA A 171 -3.46 -25.16 3.15
N ASP A 172 -4.72 -24.75 3.06
CA ASP A 172 -5.16 -23.60 2.27
C ASP A 172 -4.64 -22.26 2.84
N LEU A 173 -4.57 -22.13 4.17
CA LEU A 173 -3.98 -20.94 4.80
C LEU A 173 -2.47 -20.89 4.59
N GLY A 174 -1.77 -22.01 4.75
CA GLY A 174 -0.34 -22.12 4.44
C GLY A 174 -0.07 -21.77 2.96
N ALA A 175 -0.79 -22.38 2.04
CA ALA A 175 -0.66 -22.14 0.60
C ALA A 175 -0.94 -20.66 0.24
N GLY A 176 -1.98 -20.05 0.80
CA GLY A 176 -2.30 -18.65 0.58
C GLY A 176 -1.18 -17.73 1.07
N TRP A 177 -0.60 -18.01 2.24
CA TRP A 177 0.52 -17.24 2.76
C TRP A 177 1.74 -17.31 1.84
N PHE A 178 2.09 -18.53 1.35
CA PHE A 178 3.17 -18.71 0.37
C PHE A 178 2.89 -18.03 -0.96
N GLU A 179 1.63 -18.05 -1.44
CA GLU A 179 1.23 -17.31 -2.62
C GLU A 179 1.57 -15.82 -2.46
N GLY A 180 1.16 -15.22 -1.34
CA GLY A 180 1.45 -13.81 -1.05
C GLY A 180 2.94 -13.50 -0.98
N LEU A 181 3.70 -14.34 -0.26
CA LEU A 181 5.16 -14.18 -0.14
C LEU A 181 5.87 -14.26 -1.50
N ALA A 182 5.44 -15.16 -2.38
CA ALA A 182 6.04 -15.38 -3.70
C ALA A 182 5.67 -14.29 -4.73
N GLN A 183 4.62 -13.52 -4.51
CA GLN A 183 4.14 -12.49 -5.45
C GLN A 183 5.22 -11.44 -5.77
N ARG A 184 6.02 -11.03 -4.80
CA ARG A 184 7.02 -9.97 -5.00
C ARG A 184 8.40 -10.47 -5.41
N ASN A 185 8.86 -11.58 -4.85
CA ASN A 185 10.27 -11.95 -5.01
C ASN A 185 10.49 -13.46 -5.13
N ARG A 186 9.84 -14.05 -6.13
CA ARG A 186 9.93 -15.50 -6.39
C ARG A 186 11.37 -16.01 -6.48
N TYR A 187 12.25 -15.28 -7.17
CA TYR A 187 13.64 -15.70 -7.38
C TYR A 187 14.50 -15.57 -6.12
N ALA A 188 14.27 -14.53 -5.32
CA ALA A 188 15.00 -14.37 -4.05
C ALA A 188 14.63 -15.45 -3.04
N LEU A 189 13.38 -15.92 -3.03
CA LEU A 189 12.96 -17.05 -2.20
C LEU A 189 13.63 -18.35 -2.66
N LEU A 190 13.67 -18.63 -3.95
CA LEU A 190 14.33 -19.83 -4.50
C LEU A 190 15.84 -19.84 -4.24
N GLY A 191 16.50 -18.68 -4.22
CA GLY A 191 17.93 -18.55 -3.96
C GLY A 191 18.31 -18.59 -2.47
N ARG A 192 17.35 -18.59 -1.55
CA ARG A 192 17.62 -18.63 -0.10
C ARG A 192 17.68 -20.08 0.40
N GLN A 193 18.87 -20.66 0.39
CA GLN A 193 19.09 -22.03 0.82
C GLN A 193 18.55 -22.33 2.23
N THR A 194 18.68 -21.39 3.16
CA THR A 194 18.20 -21.50 4.56
C THR A 194 16.68 -21.64 4.72
N LEU A 195 15.89 -21.42 3.67
CA LEU A 195 14.44 -21.65 3.70
C LEU A 195 14.06 -23.10 3.36
N TRP A 196 14.99 -23.88 2.79
CA TRP A 196 14.71 -25.20 2.23
C TRP A 196 15.46 -26.33 2.98
N GLU A 197 16.32 -25.98 3.92
CA GLU A 197 17.00 -26.86 4.87
C GLU A 197 16.21 -26.97 6.19
#